data_18fa017b082914123f2bf848aa8021fe
#
_entry.id   18fa017b082914123f2bf848aa8021fe
#
_cell.length_a   1.000
_cell.length_b   1.000
_cell.length_c   1.000
_cell.angle_alpha   90.00
_cell.angle_beta   90.00
_cell.angle_gamma   90.00
#
_symmetry.space_group_name_H-M   'P 1'
#
loop_
_entity.id
_entity.type
_entity.pdbx_description
1 polymer ?
#
loop_
_entity_poly.entity_id
_entity_poly.type
_entity_poly.pdbx_seq_one_letter_code
_entity_poly.pdbx_strand_id
1 'polypeptide(L)'
;MKRLVWLLSTATGVFADVAGVVPQTDEAFESFGGCTMRVIVYRMSDQTDDSNELLQKDEWLVGFNERTNVVRAPILATEDPLTGRGTAYLRLAPLPHARQDPEAVDFMFWGQPELGTDRRGLLVRCTGYPYVALPYAGGAEGRTRALQDYQRSVRPYVSGRDGVFLANTWGDCNRDTRINEAFLLEEVRAASELGVEVLQVDDGWQTGKSMNSAFANGKGVWNGYWAVSPDFWVPDPKRFPHGLAAVTKAAGEKGVRFGLWYAPDSSNDAANWERDADWILKLHGECGIDYFKLDSMKTTGALSLSRQKSLFDKVTGGSDGRIVIDMDVTAEKRPGYFGMMKAGPLFVENRYTDWKSYWPHLTLRTLWSLSEVVDPVRMRMEVLNPLRNRELYGDDPLAPAAYPPETLFAIVMAASPLGWFEVQNLAPETVSAWKPLIATWKREREAMAACNVLPVGARPDGVSWTGLVFTPREACRPGYGLFFRELANDARYAFDFRRYLPKAKTATVLSPRGKADLSGVETEPRDFVWARFD
;
A
#
# COMPACT_ATOMS: atom_id res chain seq x y z
N MET A 1 26.92 -1.00 29.90
CA MET A 1 26.31 -2.01 29.01
C MET A 1 25.61 -3.03 29.89
N LYS A 2 24.32 -2.85 30.17
CA LYS A 2 23.49 -3.90 30.79
C LYS A 2 22.61 -4.47 29.69
N ARG A 3 22.68 -5.78 29.51
CA ARG A 3 21.87 -6.56 28.57
C ARG A 3 20.41 -6.43 28.93
N LEU A 4 19.58 -6.14 27.92
CA LEU A 4 18.13 -6.30 27.97
C LEU A 4 17.82 -7.75 28.37
N VAL A 5 17.19 -7.94 29.51
CA VAL A 5 16.65 -9.26 29.88
C VAL A 5 15.22 -9.30 29.35
N TRP A 6 15.03 -10.03 28.27
CA TRP A 6 13.73 -10.30 27.68
C TRP A 6 13.04 -11.40 28.50
N LEU A 7 11.92 -11.10 29.11
CA LEU A 7 11.03 -12.10 29.66
C LEU A 7 10.06 -12.53 28.57
N LEU A 8 10.25 -13.74 28.07
CA LEU A 8 9.35 -14.42 27.14
C LEU A 8 8.10 -14.90 27.89
N SER A 9 6.96 -14.30 27.60
CA SER A 9 5.67 -14.91 27.95
C SER A 9 5.14 -15.65 26.73
N THR A 10 4.76 -16.88 26.96
CA THR A 10 4.32 -17.83 25.93
C THR A 10 2.85 -17.62 25.61
N ALA A 11 2.54 -16.67 24.75
CA ALA A 11 1.29 -16.68 24.00
C ALA A 11 1.54 -17.38 22.66
N THR A 12 1.22 -18.64 22.63
CA THR A 12 1.46 -19.55 21.53
C THR A 12 0.61 -19.23 20.30
N GLY A 13 1.24 -19.04 19.17
CA GLY A 13 0.75 -19.69 17.96
C GLY A 13 0.16 -18.86 16.84
N VAL A 14 0.23 -17.53 16.76
CA VAL A 14 -0.41 -16.82 15.63
C VAL A 14 0.49 -15.85 14.84
N PHE A 15 1.67 -15.50 15.35
CA PHE A 15 2.48 -14.42 14.76
C PHE A 15 3.99 -14.74 14.63
N ALA A 16 4.40 -15.99 14.70
CA ALA A 16 5.80 -16.35 14.54
C ALA A 16 6.17 -16.46 13.06
N ASP A 17 7.32 -15.92 12.73
CA ASP A 17 8.31 -16.32 11.74
C ASP A 17 8.92 -15.15 10.97
N VAL A 18 9.73 -14.38 11.70
CA VAL A 18 10.86 -13.69 11.08
C VAL A 18 12.05 -13.95 11.99
N ALA A 19 13.14 -14.49 11.46
CA ALA A 19 14.31 -14.83 12.24
C ALA A 19 14.86 -13.60 12.98
N GLY A 20 14.76 -13.62 14.32
CA GLY A 20 15.32 -12.60 15.20
C GLY A 20 14.37 -11.48 15.69
N VAL A 21 13.14 -11.40 15.18
CA VAL A 21 12.15 -10.43 15.65
C VAL A 21 10.95 -11.16 16.23
N VAL A 22 10.76 -11.07 17.55
CA VAL A 22 9.66 -11.74 18.25
C VAL A 22 8.56 -10.71 18.53
N PRO A 23 7.32 -10.93 18.08
CA PRO A 23 6.17 -10.12 18.47
C PRO A 23 6.00 -10.15 19.99
N GLN A 24 5.74 -8.99 20.58
CA GLN A 24 5.59 -8.84 22.03
C GLN A 24 4.14 -8.50 22.36
N THR A 25 3.64 -9.05 23.44
CA THR A 25 2.30 -8.78 23.98
C THR A 25 2.33 -8.14 25.37
N ASP A 26 3.53 -8.01 25.96
CA ASP A 26 3.74 -7.58 27.34
C ASP A 26 4.54 -6.28 27.43
N GLU A 27 4.83 -5.87 28.65
CA GLU A 27 5.59 -4.67 28.95
C GLU A 27 7.08 -4.84 28.63
N ALA A 28 7.67 -3.86 27.97
CA ALA A 28 9.11 -3.72 27.81
C ALA A 28 9.58 -2.44 28.47
N PHE A 29 10.70 -2.49 29.18
CA PHE A 29 11.29 -1.33 29.83
C PHE A 29 12.67 -1.04 29.24
N GLU A 30 12.87 0.22 28.80
CA GLU A 30 14.18 0.74 28.39
C GLU A 30 14.61 1.85 29.33
N SER A 31 15.81 1.74 29.89
CA SER A 31 16.41 2.84 30.66
C SER A 31 17.20 3.73 29.70
N PHE A 32 16.95 5.03 29.76
CA PHE A 32 17.71 6.03 29.03
C PHE A 32 18.79 6.64 29.93
N GLY A 33 20.01 6.66 29.41
CA GLY A 33 21.12 7.32 30.11
C GLY A 33 21.16 8.84 29.92
N GLY A 34 20.22 9.40 29.14
CA GLY A 34 20.17 10.83 28.80
C GLY A 34 19.00 11.57 29.43
N CYS A 35 19.03 12.88 29.30
CA CYS A 35 18.03 13.75 29.92
C CYS A 35 16.83 14.04 29.02
N THR A 36 16.97 13.80 27.72
CA THR A 36 15.95 14.17 26.71
C THR A 36 15.86 13.11 25.63
N MET A 37 14.64 12.80 25.24
CA MET A 37 14.34 11.86 24.18
C MET A 37 13.37 12.51 23.18
N ARG A 38 13.56 12.24 21.91
CA ARG A 38 12.56 12.51 20.90
C ARG A 38 11.56 11.37 20.86
N VAL A 39 10.28 11.70 20.93
CA VAL A 39 9.17 10.78 20.69
C VAL A 39 8.53 11.12 19.36
N ILE A 40 8.40 10.13 18.51
CA ILE A 40 7.77 10.25 17.20
C ILE A 40 6.53 9.35 17.18
N VAL A 41 5.41 9.91 16.77
CA VAL A 41 4.12 9.24 16.74
C VAL A 41 3.58 9.28 15.33
N TYR A 42 3.26 8.12 14.81
CA TYR A 42 2.59 7.99 13.51
C TYR A 42 1.17 7.50 13.73
N ARG A 43 0.20 8.31 13.33
CA ARG A 43 -1.21 7.93 13.27
C ARG A 43 -1.56 7.67 11.81
N MET A 44 -2.08 6.49 11.56
CA MET A 44 -2.49 6.08 10.22
C MET A 44 -4.00 6.01 10.15
N SER A 45 -4.54 6.40 9.00
CA SER A 45 -5.95 6.30 8.67
C SER A 45 -6.17 5.17 7.67
N ASP A 46 -7.31 4.53 7.74
CA ASP A 46 -7.86 3.63 6.74
C ASP A 46 -8.86 4.33 5.82
N GLN A 47 -9.05 5.64 5.97
CA GLN A 47 -9.93 6.46 5.14
C GLN A 47 -9.22 7.66 4.57
N THR A 48 -9.46 7.92 3.28
CA THR A 48 -8.88 9.01 2.52
C THR A 48 -9.90 10.03 2.05
N ASP A 49 -11.18 9.76 2.23
CA ASP A 49 -12.28 10.43 1.56
C ASP A 49 -12.29 11.96 1.69
N ASP A 50 -11.94 12.47 2.85
CA ASP A 50 -12.11 13.90 3.14
C ASP A 50 -10.80 14.69 3.17
N SER A 51 -9.67 14.04 3.43
CA SER A 51 -8.42 14.78 3.72
C SER A 51 -7.21 14.34 2.90
N ASN A 52 -7.25 13.18 2.26
CA ASN A 52 -6.09 12.60 1.56
C ASN A 52 -4.85 12.46 2.46
N GLU A 53 -5.06 12.32 3.76
CA GLU A 53 -4.02 12.27 4.78
C GLU A 53 -4.03 10.91 5.47
N LEU A 54 -3.41 9.92 4.83
CA LEU A 54 -3.32 8.57 5.41
C LEU A 54 -2.31 8.47 6.55
N LEU A 55 -1.35 9.38 6.63
CA LEU A 55 -0.33 9.40 7.67
C LEU A 55 -0.21 10.77 8.29
N GLN A 56 -0.43 10.85 9.60
CA GLN A 56 -0.12 12.00 10.42
C GLN A 56 1.09 11.68 11.30
N LYS A 57 2.02 12.62 11.38
CA LYS A 57 3.26 12.49 12.16
C LYS A 57 3.39 13.64 13.13
N ASP A 58 3.57 13.30 14.40
CA ASP A 58 3.86 14.26 15.45
C ASP A 58 5.23 13.94 16.06
N GLU A 59 6.00 14.96 16.39
CA GLU A 59 7.28 14.83 17.09
C GLU A 59 7.37 15.82 18.24
N TRP A 60 7.93 15.38 19.35
CA TRP A 60 8.28 16.26 20.46
C TRP A 60 9.44 15.71 21.28
N LEU A 61 10.06 16.58 22.06
CA LEU A 61 11.10 16.21 23.02
C LEU A 61 10.47 15.98 24.39
N VAL A 62 10.80 14.86 24.99
CA VAL A 62 10.36 14.50 26.36
C VAL A 62 11.58 14.44 27.26
N GLY A 63 11.58 15.27 28.29
CA GLY A 63 12.56 15.19 29.39
C GLY A 63 12.12 14.18 30.44
N PHE A 64 13.08 13.53 31.08
CA PHE A 64 12.82 12.69 32.23
C PHE A 64 12.55 13.58 33.45
N ASN A 65 11.29 13.62 33.85
CA ASN A 65 10.85 14.34 35.05
C ASN A 65 9.94 13.45 35.87
N GLU A 66 9.42 13.97 36.97
CA GLU A 66 8.56 13.22 37.87
C GLU A 66 7.14 12.95 37.29
N ARG A 67 6.79 13.60 36.18
CA ARG A 67 5.48 13.44 35.55
C ARG A 67 5.54 12.29 34.54
N THR A 68 4.61 11.38 34.64
CA THR A 68 4.41 10.35 33.65
C THR A 68 3.71 10.94 32.42
N ASN A 69 4.32 10.75 31.26
CA ASN A 69 3.69 11.06 29.97
C ASN A 69 3.27 9.75 29.32
N VAL A 70 2.07 9.72 28.78
CA VAL A 70 1.54 8.52 28.11
C VAL A 70 1.09 8.89 26.72
N VAL A 71 1.57 8.14 25.73
CA VAL A 71 1.24 8.30 24.32
C VAL A 71 0.84 6.95 23.73
N ARG A 72 -0.18 6.94 22.87
CA ARG A 72 -0.64 5.74 22.16
C ARG A 72 -0.72 6.00 20.66
N ALA A 73 -0.21 5.07 19.88
CA ALA A 73 -0.37 5.08 18.42
C ALA A 73 -0.05 3.70 17.81
N PRO A 74 -0.49 3.41 16.59
CA PRO A 74 -0.13 2.17 15.90
C PRO A 74 1.37 2.06 15.61
N ILE A 75 2.07 3.18 15.46
CA ILE A 75 3.53 3.23 15.36
C ILE A 75 4.04 4.34 16.29
N LEU A 76 4.94 3.96 17.20
CA LEU A 76 5.67 4.86 18.06
C LEU A 76 7.16 4.69 17.80
N ALA A 77 7.93 5.74 17.91
CA ALA A 77 9.38 5.62 17.94
C ALA A 77 9.98 6.53 19.00
N THR A 78 11.08 6.07 19.57
CA THR A 78 11.93 6.85 20.46
C THR A 78 13.27 7.08 19.79
N GLU A 79 13.88 8.22 20.05
CA GLU A 79 15.17 8.56 19.45
C GLU A 79 15.99 9.43 20.41
N ASP A 80 17.22 9.06 20.62
CA ASP A 80 18.20 9.96 21.23
C ASP A 80 18.57 11.04 20.19
N PRO A 81 18.24 12.31 20.42
CA PRO A 81 18.44 13.36 19.44
C PRO A 81 19.92 13.67 19.15
N LEU A 82 20.85 13.23 20.03
CA LEU A 82 22.29 13.44 19.84
C LEU A 82 22.91 12.39 18.93
N THR A 83 22.44 11.16 19.02
CA THR A 83 23.06 10.02 18.32
C THR A 83 22.22 9.53 17.15
N GLY A 84 20.94 9.92 17.05
CA GLY A 84 19.98 9.40 16.08
C GLY A 84 19.71 7.90 16.24
N ARG A 85 19.97 7.33 17.42
CA ARG A 85 19.65 5.93 17.76
C ARG A 85 18.32 5.88 18.47
N GLY A 86 17.55 4.84 18.18
CA GLY A 86 16.23 4.68 18.79
C GLY A 86 15.63 3.32 18.54
N THR A 87 14.37 3.19 18.92
CA THR A 87 13.56 2.00 18.70
C THR A 87 12.20 2.40 18.12
N ALA A 88 11.78 1.75 17.04
CA ALA A 88 10.44 1.87 16.48
C ALA A 88 9.58 0.70 16.99
N TYR A 89 8.40 1.01 17.50
CA TYR A 89 7.42 0.05 18.00
C TYR A 89 6.26 0.01 17.00
N LEU A 90 6.10 -1.11 16.32
CA LEU A 90 5.13 -1.31 15.27
C LEU A 90 4.06 -2.31 15.72
N ARG A 91 2.80 -1.89 15.73
CA ARG A 91 1.66 -2.74 16.04
C ARG A 91 1.34 -3.68 14.88
N LEU A 92 1.13 -4.96 15.19
CA LEU A 92 0.76 -6.00 14.22
C LEU A 92 -0.74 -6.32 14.32
N ALA A 93 -1.58 -5.31 14.09
CA ALA A 93 -3.03 -5.43 14.26
C ALA A 93 -3.76 -4.46 13.32
N PRO A 94 -5.09 -4.55 13.23
CA PRO A 94 -5.90 -3.60 12.51
C PRO A 94 -5.65 -2.17 12.98
N LEU A 95 -5.79 -1.21 12.07
CA LEU A 95 -5.70 0.20 12.43
C LEU A 95 -6.98 0.65 13.15
N PRO A 96 -6.86 1.59 14.09
CA PRO A 96 -8.02 2.33 14.56
C PRO A 96 -8.66 3.05 13.37
N HIS A 97 -9.99 3.07 13.33
CA HIS A 97 -10.71 3.85 12.35
C HIS A 97 -10.43 5.35 12.53
N ALA A 98 -10.27 6.09 11.45
CA ALA A 98 -9.98 7.53 11.52
C ALA A 98 -11.17 8.35 12.00
N ARG A 99 -12.38 7.90 11.73
CA ARG A 99 -13.62 8.54 12.18
C ARG A 99 -14.13 7.89 13.46
N GLN A 100 -14.79 8.68 14.30
CA GLN A 100 -15.52 8.13 15.44
C GLN A 100 -16.64 7.24 14.91
N ASP A 101 -16.55 5.96 15.22
CA ASP A 101 -17.55 4.98 14.86
C ASP A 101 -18.39 4.66 16.12
N PRO A 102 -19.73 4.75 16.06
CA PRO A 102 -20.59 4.35 17.17
C PRO A 102 -20.48 2.85 17.49
N GLU A 103 -20.05 2.03 16.54
CA GLU A 103 -19.73 0.63 16.77
C GLU A 103 -18.26 0.48 17.17
N ALA A 104 -17.93 0.78 18.42
CA ALA A 104 -16.60 0.61 18.96
C ALA A 104 -16.14 -0.85 18.86
N VAL A 105 -14.93 -1.05 18.36
CA VAL A 105 -14.26 -2.34 18.34
C VAL A 105 -13.07 -2.32 19.31
N ASP A 106 -12.65 -3.48 19.80
CA ASP A 106 -11.64 -3.57 20.85
C ASP A 106 -10.32 -2.88 20.49
N PHE A 107 -9.86 -2.98 19.24
CA PHE A 107 -8.61 -2.40 18.79
C PHE A 107 -8.63 -0.88 18.57
N MET A 108 -9.78 -0.21 18.64
CA MET A 108 -9.86 1.25 18.59
C MET A 108 -9.35 1.88 19.89
N PHE A 109 -9.64 1.24 21.01
CA PHE A 109 -9.28 1.72 22.35
C PHE A 109 -8.15 0.93 22.99
N TRP A 110 -8.02 -0.36 22.60
CA TRP A 110 -7.08 -1.30 23.19
C TRP A 110 -6.03 -1.74 22.17
N GLY A 111 -4.95 -2.33 22.66
CA GLY A 111 -3.96 -2.96 21.81
C GLY A 111 -3.09 -2.01 20.99
N GLN A 112 -3.17 -0.70 21.18
CA GLN A 112 -2.15 0.21 20.65
C GLN A 112 -0.92 0.21 21.56
N PRO A 113 0.30 0.20 21.00
CA PRO A 113 1.49 0.45 21.80
C PRO A 113 1.33 1.74 22.61
N GLU A 114 1.49 1.60 23.90
CA GLU A 114 1.47 2.69 24.87
C GLU A 114 2.88 2.96 25.33
N LEU A 115 3.33 4.18 25.18
CA LEU A 115 4.61 4.66 25.65
C LEU A 115 4.41 5.50 26.88
N GLY A 116 4.90 5.02 28.01
CA GLY A 116 4.98 5.78 29.25
C GLY A 116 6.42 6.21 29.54
N THR A 117 6.62 7.45 29.96
CA THR A 117 7.93 7.95 30.38
C THR A 117 7.88 8.44 31.83
N ASP A 118 8.84 8.05 32.63
CA ASP A 118 9.07 8.59 33.96
C ASP A 118 10.59 8.79 34.21
N ARG A 119 10.98 9.22 35.41
CA ARG A 119 12.39 9.44 35.76
C ARG A 119 13.27 8.19 35.72
N ARG A 120 12.70 6.98 35.62
CA ARG A 120 13.45 5.72 35.52
C ARG A 120 13.74 5.31 34.10
N GLY A 121 12.94 5.80 33.14
CA GLY A 121 13.10 5.44 31.76
C GLY A 121 11.78 5.40 31.01
N LEU A 122 11.73 4.51 30.04
CA LEU A 122 10.65 4.31 29.11
C LEU A 122 9.98 2.96 29.36
N LEU A 123 8.67 2.99 29.51
CA LEU A 123 7.84 1.79 29.55
C LEU A 123 6.98 1.71 28.29
N VAL A 124 7.11 0.62 27.55
CA VAL A 124 6.25 0.32 26.40
C VAL A 124 5.38 -0.88 26.74
N ARG A 125 4.08 -0.75 26.53
CA ARG A 125 3.13 -1.85 26.69
C ARG A 125 2.16 -1.92 25.54
N CYS A 126 1.69 -3.13 25.22
CA CYS A 126 0.62 -3.35 24.27
C CYS A 126 -0.25 -4.51 24.75
N THR A 127 -1.53 -4.24 24.95
CA THR A 127 -2.47 -5.23 25.49
C THR A 127 -3.34 -5.79 24.38
N GLY A 128 -3.43 -7.11 24.29
CA GLY A 128 -4.35 -7.82 23.39
C GLY A 128 -3.86 -8.02 21.96
N TYR A 129 -2.98 -7.17 21.45
CA TYR A 129 -2.43 -7.27 20.09
C TYR A 129 -0.89 -7.20 20.13
N PRO A 130 -0.18 -8.00 19.33
CA PRO A 130 1.26 -8.00 19.34
C PRO A 130 1.84 -6.75 18.68
N TYR A 131 3.05 -6.40 19.08
CA TYR A 131 3.90 -5.40 18.44
C TYR A 131 5.32 -5.92 18.29
N VAL A 132 6.10 -5.27 17.44
CA VAL A 132 7.54 -5.51 17.31
C VAL A 132 8.32 -4.26 17.69
N ALA A 133 9.47 -4.46 18.31
CA ALA A 133 10.43 -3.41 18.62
C ALA A 133 11.62 -3.53 17.66
N LEU A 134 11.86 -2.47 16.89
CA LEU A 134 12.86 -2.41 15.82
C LEU A 134 13.92 -1.37 16.15
N PRO A 135 15.09 -1.76 16.67
CA PRO A 135 16.19 -0.85 16.91
C PRO A 135 16.68 -0.23 15.60
N TYR A 136 17.01 1.06 15.63
CA TYR A 136 17.59 1.75 14.47
C TYR A 136 18.68 2.75 14.86
N ALA A 137 19.45 3.18 13.88
CA ALA A 137 20.42 4.26 14.00
C ALA A 137 20.40 5.07 12.70
N GLY A 138 20.78 6.37 12.78
CA GLY A 138 20.78 7.26 11.63
C GLY A 138 19.49 8.09 11.51
N GLY A 139 18.79 8.30 12.61
CA GLY A 139 17.64 9.19 12.68
C GLY A 139 16.46 8.73 11.83
N ALA A 140 15.77 9.67 11.20
CA ALA A 140 14.57 9.39 10.38
C ALA A 140 14.83 8.38 9.27
N GLU A 141 15.96 8.50 8.56
CA GLU A 141 16.31 7.57 7.47
C GLU A 141 16.53 6.15 7.98
N GLY A 142 17.25 6.01 9.09
CA GLY A 142 17.48 4.70 9.72
C GLY A 142 16.20 4.06 10.23
N ARG A 143 15.29 4.87 10.78
CA ARG A 143 13.96 4.42 11.22
C ARG A 143 13.14 3.90 10.03
N THR A 144 13.08 4.64 8.94
CA THR A 144 12.39 4.22 7.71
C THR A 144 12.95 2.91 7.18
N ARG A 145 14.30 2.79 7.10
CA ARG A 145 14.93 1.52 6.67
C ARG A 145 14.56 0.36 7.58
N ALA A 146 14.64 0.53 8.90
CA ALA A 146 14.31 -0.55 9.84
C ALA A 146 12.86 -1.04 9.69
N LEU A 147 11.91 -0.11 9.50
CA LEU A 147 10.50 -0.44 9.26
C LEU A 147 10.29 -1.16 7.93
N GLN A 148 10.92 -0.69 6.85
CA GLN A 148 10.82 -1.33 5.52
C GLN A 148 11.52 -2.69 5.49
N ASP A 149 12.70 -2.83 6.11
CA ASP A 149 13.45 -4.09 6.16
C ASP A 149 12.69 -5.16 6.95
N TYR A 150 12.06 -4.79 8.06
CA TYR A 150 11.17 -5.69 8.78
C TYR A 150 10.04 -6.21 7.89
N GLN A 151 9.32 -5.32 7.22
CA GLN A 151 8.21 -5.71 6.34
C GLN A 151 8.68 -6.60 5.20
N ARG A 152 9.85 -6.29 4.61
CA ARG A 152 10.46 -7.09 3.56
C ARG A 152 10.88 -8.47 4.06
N SER A 153 11.29 -8.61 5.32
CA SER A 153 11.62 -9.90 5.92
C SER A 153 10.38 -10.76 6.16
N VAL A 154 9.23 -10.13 6.48
CA VAL A 154 7.95 -10.82 6.64
C VAL A 154 7.38 -11.28 5.29
N ARG A 155 7.47 -10.43 4.26
CA ARG A 155 7.06 -10.73 2.89
C ARG A 155 8.22 -10.43 1.93
N PRO A 156 9.11 -11.41 1.68
CA PRO A 156 10.17 -11.27 0.69
C PRO A 156 9.61 -10.98 -0.70
N TYR A 157 10.28 -10.08 -1.42
CA TYR A 157 9.94 -9.78 -2.81
C TYR A 157 10.17 -11.00 -3.70
N VAL A 158 9.18 -11.31 -4.52
CA VAL A 158 9.27 -12.36 -5.53
C VAL A 158 8.99 -11.75 -6.89
N SER A 159 9.97 -11.85 -7.79
CA SER A 159 9.84 -11.39 -9.17
C SER A 159 8.63 -12.03 -9.86
N GLY A 160 7.91 -11.23 -10.63
CA GLY A 160 6.71 -11.66 -11.32
C GLY A 160 5.46 -11.81 -10.43
N ARG A 161 5.58 -11.83 -9.11
CA ARG A 161 4.45 -11.82 -8.17
C ARG A 161 4.20 -10.42 -7.60
N ASP A 162 5.27 -9.79 -7.11
CA ASP A 162 5.20 -8.49 -6.43
C ASP A 162 5.65 -7.36 -7.36
N GLY A 163 5.21 -6.14 -7.10
CA GLY A 163 5.57 -4.98 -7.90
C GLY A 163 5.02 -4.99 -9.33
N VAL A 164 3.99 -5.79 -9.63
CA VAL A 164 3.41 -5.87 -10.98
C VAL A 164 2.46 -4.72 -11.25
N PHE A 165 2.39 -4.29 -12.51
CA PHE A 165 1.39 -3.33 -12.96
C PHE A 165 0.04 -4.04 -13.09
N LEU A 166 -0.89 -3.68 -12.23
CA LEU A 166 -2.25 -4.19 -12.22
C LEU A 166 -3.21 -3.07 -12.66
N ALA A 167 -4.21 -3.37 -13.49
CA ALA A 167 -5.34 -2.50 -13.77
C ALA A 167 -6.63 -3.09 -13.19
N ASN A 168 -7.44 -2.23 -12.58
CA ASN A 168 -8.72 -2.60 -11.98
C ASN A 168 -9.86 -1.82 -12.63
N THR A 169 -10.94 -2.50 -12.98
CA THR A 169 -12.05 -1.96 -13.79
C THR A 169 -12.94 -0.95 -13.07
N TRP A 170 -12.80 -0.77 -11.75
CA TRP A 170 -13.69 0.09 -10.96
C TRP A 170 -13.44 1.59 -11.13
N GLY A 171 -12.20 1.97 -11.40
CA GLY A 171 -11.75 3.36 -11.33
C GLY A 171 -12.46 4.36 -12.26
N ASP A 172 -13.08 3.89 -13.34
CA ASP A 172 -13.87 4.75 -14.22
C ASP A 172 -15.34 4.92 -13.77
N CYS A 173 -15.68 4.45 -12.55
CA CYS A 173 -16.99 4.60 -11.93
C CYS A 173 -18.18 4.09 -12.77
N ASN A 174 -17.93 3.17 -13.69
CA ASN A 174 -18.99 2.51 -14.46
C ASN A 174 -19.68 1.40 -13.67
N ARG A 175 -19.19 1.14 -12.46
CA ARG A 175 -19.63 0.05 -11.60
C ARG A 175 -19.63 -1.27 -12.40
N ASP A 176 -20.68 -2.08 -12.24
CA ASP A 176 -20.83 -3.35 -12.96
C ASP A 176 -21.67 -3.24 -14.25
N THR A 177 -21.95 -2.04 -14.76
CA THR A 177 -22.81 -1.85 -15.93
C THR A 177 -22.23 -2.44 -17.20
N ARG A 178 -20.91 -2.45 -17.33
CA ARG A 178 -20.18 -2.91 -18.52
C ARG A 178 -19.62 -4.32 -18.38
N ILE A 179 -19.53 -4.85 -17.15
CA ILE A 179 -18.86 -6.14 -16.89
C ILE A 179 -19.59 -7.28 -17.56
N ASN A 180 -19.00 -7.81 -18.63
CA ASN A 180 -19.41 -9.01 -19.36
C ASN A 180 -18.23 -9.56 -20.17
N GLU A 181 -18.41 -10.74 -20.77
CA GLU A 181 -17.35 -11.46 -21.50
C GLU A 181 -16.77 -10.63 -22.65
N ALA A 182 -17.61 -10.00 -23.48
CA ALA A 182 -17.15 -9.23 -24.64
C ALA A 182 -16.33 -8.00 -24.20
N PHE A 183 -16.80 -7.27 -23.19
CA PHE A 183 -16.08 -6.14 -22.60
C PHE A 183 -14.72 -6.57 -22.06
N LEU A 184 -14.66 -7.67 -21.32
CA LEU A 184 -13.40 -8.13 -20.74
C LEU A 184 -12.39 -8.64 -21.76
N LEU A 185 -12.83 -9.20 -22.87
CA LEU A 185 -11.93 -9.59 -23.98
C LEU A 185 -11.26 -8.35 -24.62
N GLU A 186 -11.98 -7.24 -24.76
CA GLU A 186 -11.40 -5.97 -25.22
C GLU A 186 -10.48 -5.36 -24.16
N GLU A 187 -10.84 -5.41 -22.86
CA GLU A 187 -9.96 -5.00 -21.77
C GLU A 187 -8.64 -5.79 -21.76
N VAL A 188 -8.69 -7.10 -21.94
CA VAL A 188 -7.51 -7.97 -22.06
C VAL A 188 -6.61 -7.52 -23.23
N ARG A 189 -7.20 -7.18 -24.39
CA ARG A 189 -6.45 -6.68 -25.54
C ARG A 189 -5.75 -5.36 -25.21
N ALA A 190 -6.50 -4.39 -24.68
CA ALA A 190 -5.97 -3.07 -24.30
C ALA A 190 -4.90 -3.18 -23.18
N ALA A 191 -5.13 -4.04 -22.19
CA ALA A 191 -4.18 -4.31 -21.11
C ALA A 191 -2.85 -4.86 -21.64
N SER A 192 -2.91 -5.85 -22.54
CA SER A 192 -1.71 -6.42 -23.18
C SER A 192 -0.93 -5.37 -23.98
N GLU A 193 -1.63 -4.53 -24.74
CA GLU A 193 -1.03 -3.46 -25.57
C GLU A 193 -0.34 -2.39 -24.73
N LEU A 194 -0.92 -2.00 -23.59
CA LEU A 194 -0.34 -1.04 -22.67
C LEU A 194 0.82 -1.63 -21.86
N GLY A 195 0.83 -2.94 -21.68
CA GLY A 195 1.79 -3.63 -20.83
C GLY A 195 1.32 -3.83 -19.38
N VAL A 196 0.00 -3.84 -19.14
CA VAL A 196 -0.59 -4.32 -17.89
C VAL A 196 -0.29 -5.80 -17.72
N GLU A 197 0.06 -6.22 -16.52
CA GLU A 197 0.45 -7.61 -16.21
C GLU A 197 -0.68 -8.39 -15.53
N VAL A 198 -1.57 -7.68 -14.84
CA VAL A 198 -2.74 -8.25 -14.19
C VAL A 198 -3.95 -7.39 -14.50
N LEU A 199 -4.97 -7.96 -15.10
CA LEU A 199 -6.28 -7.34 -15.22
C LEU A 199 -7.18 -7.86 -14.10
N GLN A 200 -7.59 -6.96 -13.20
CA GLN A 200 -8.45 -7.28 -12.06
C GLN A 200 -9.86 -6.73 -12.33
N VAL A 201 -10.83 -7.64 -12.38
CA VAL A 201 -12.25 -7.28 -12.51
C VAL A 201 -12.80 -7.02 -11.11
N ASP A 202 -13.29 -5.81 -10.92
CA ASP A 202 -13.95 -5.43 -9.65
C ASP A 202 -15.36 -6.02 -9.56
N ASP A 203 -16.18 -5.53 -8.65
CA ASP A 203 -17.55 -5.99 -8.39
C ASP A 203 -18.38 -6.10 -9.69
N GLY A 204 -19.16 -7.18 -9.83
CA GLY A 204 -20.10 -7.37 -10.93
C GLY A 204 -19.89 -8.60 -11.80
N TRP A 205 -18.86 -9.40 -11.55
CA TRP A 205 -18.65 -10.67 -12.25
C TRP A 205 -19.56 -11.79 -11.73
N GLN A 206 -19.98 -11.70 -10.47
CA GLN A 206 -20.78 -12.69 -9.74
C GLN A 206 -22.29 -12.50 -9.96
N THR A 207 -23.05 -13.56 -9.70
CA THR A 207 -24.54 -13.58 -9.77
C THR A 207 -25.18 -12.70 -8.70
N GLY A 208 -24.64 -12.72 -7.49
CA GLY A 208 -25.10 -11.91 -6.37
C GLY A 208 -24.90 -10.41 -6.60
N LYS A 209 -25.63 -9.57 -5.90
CA LYS A 209 -25.55 -8.11 -6.03
C LYS A 209 -25.09 -7.48 -4.73
N SER A 210 -23.96 -6.80 -4.79
CA SER A 210 -23.49 -5.94 -3.71
C SER A 210 -24.31 -4.64 -3.66
N MET A 211 -24.12 -3.85 -2.62
CA MET A 211 -24.70 -2.50 -2.54
C MET A 211 -24.19 -1.56 -3.64
N ASN A 212 -22.99 -1.80 -4.14
CA ASN A 212 -22.40 -1.00 -5.22
C ASN A 212 -22.90 -1.38 -6.61
N SER A 213 -23.51 -2.55 -6.79
CA SER A 213 -24.04 -2.96 -8.07
C SER A 213 -25.07 -1.96 -8.60
N ALA A 214 -24.91 -1.54 -9.85
CA ALA A 214 -25.90 -0.72 -10.55
C ALA A 214 -27.26 -1.44 -10.73
N PHE A 215 -27.26 -2.75 -10.60
CA PHE A 215 -28.44 -3.62 -10.73
C PHE A 215 -28.98 -4.12 -9.38
N ALA A 216 -28.50 -3.56 -8.28
CA ALA A 216 -28.94 -3.95 -6.93
C ALA A 216 -30.43 -3.67 -6.67
N ASN A 217 -30.99 -2.63 -7.28
CA ASN A 217 -32.40 -2.21 -7.12
C ASN A 217 -32.82 -2.13 -5.65
N GLY A 218 -31.93 -1.61 -4.77
CA GLY A 218 -32.15 -1.52 -3.34
C GLY A 218 -32.07 -2.84 -2.55
N LYS A 219 -31.66 -3.94 -3.19
CA LYS A 219 -31.53 -5.28 -2.57
C LYS A 219 -30.09 -5.78 -2.49
N GLY A 220 -29.13 -4.92 -2.77
CA GLY A 220 -27.71 -5.24 -2.61
C GLY A 220 -27.30 -5.39 -1.15
N VAL A 221 -26.22 -6.14 -0.90
CA VAL A 221 -25.71 -6.40 0.46
C VAL A 221 -24.21 -6.12 0.54
N TRP A 222 -23.75 -5.71 1.73
CA TRP A 222 -22.33 -5.58 2.07
C TRP A 222 -21.83 -6.68 3.02
N ASN A 223 -22.72 -7.58 3.40
CA ASN A 223 -22.41 -8.63 4.35
C ASN A 223 -23.53 -9.69 4.31
N GLY A 224 -23.27 -10.88 4.87
CA GLY A 224 -24.26 -11.97 4.89
C GLY A 224 -24.49 -12.59 3.50
N TYR A 225 -23.52 -12.54 2.63
CA TYR A 225 -23.60 -12.99 1.23
C TYR A 225 -24.14 -14.42 1.10
N TRP A 226 -23.64 -15.32 1.94
CA TRP A 226 -24.04 -16.73 1.94
C TRP A 226 -25.46 -16.97 2.45
N ALA A 227 -25.99 -16.05 3.25
CA ALA A 227 -27.38 -16.10 3.67
C ALA A 227 -28.34 -15.61 2.58
N VAL A 228 -27.88 -14.72 1.70
CA VAL A 228 -28.66 -14.25 0.54
C VAL A 228 -28.84 -15.36 -0.50
N SER A 229 -27.75 -16.02 -0.87
CA SER A 229 -27.79 -17.13 -1.83
C SER A 229 -26.54 -18.01 -1.71
N PRO A 230 -26.68 -19.35 -1.80
CA PRO A 230 -25.54 -20.25 -1.93
C PRO A 230 -24.74 -20.02 -3.22
N ASP A 231 -25.35 -19.43 -4.24
CA ASP A 231 -24.77 -19.15 -5.55
C ASP A 231 -24.31 -17.69 -5.71
N PHE A 232 -24.21 -16.94 -4.59
CA PHE A 232 -23.88 -15.51 -4.63
C PHE A 232 -22.60 -15.25 -5.45
N TRP A 233 -21.56 -16.04 -5.24
CA TRP A 233 -20.25 -15.91 -5.87
C TRP A 233 -20.08 -16.73 -7.16
N VAL A 234 -21.12 -17.34 -7.69
CA VAL A 234 -21.07 -18.01 -9.00
C VAL A 234 -20.94 -16.94 -10.10
N PRO A 235 -20.04 -17.09 -11.08
CA PRO A 235 -20.00 -16.20 -12.25
C PRO A 235 -21.38 -16.08 -12.92
N ASP A 236 -21.80 -14.85 -13.23
CA ASP A 236 -23.12 -14.62 -13.80
C ASP A 236 -23.20 -15.21 -15.24
N PRO A 237 -24.01 -16.26 -15.48
CA PRO A 237 -24.05 -16.94 -16.78
C PRO A 237 -24.60 -16.06 -17.90
N LYS A 238 -25.33 -14.98 -17.57
CA LYS A 238 -25.80 -14.01 -18.57
C LYS A 238 -24.67 -13.09 -19.03
N ARG A 239 -23.73 -12.78 -18.14
CA ARG A 239 -22.57 -11.95 -18.44
C ARG A 239 -21.43 -12.77 -19.05
N PHE A 240 -21.29 -14.02 -18.62
CA PHE A 240 -20.22 -14.94 -18.99
C PHE A 240 -20.80 -16.26 -19.51
N PRO A 241 -21.37 -16.27 -20.73
CA PRO A 241 -22.02 -17.48 -21.28
C PRO A 241 -21.06 -18.65 -21.47
N HIS A 242 -19.76 -18.38 -21.64
CA HIS A 242 -18.72 -19.40 -21.73
C HIS A 242 -17.91 -19.55 -20.43
N GLY A 243 -18.34 -18.87 -19.34
CA GLY A 243 -17.67 -18.86 -18.04
C GLY A 243 -16.41 -17.99 -17.99
N LEU A 244 -15.92 -17.73 -16.78
CA LEU A 244 -14.70 -16.93 -16.59
C LEU A 244 -13.44 -17.60 -17.18
N ALA A 245 -13.40 -18.93 -17.23
CA ALA A 245 -12.25 -19.66 -17.77
C ALA A 245 -11.97 -19.33 -19.25
N ALA A 246 -12.98 -18.97 -20.03
CA ALA A 246 -12.79 -18.52 -21.41
C ALA A 246 -12.04 -17.18 -21.48
N VAL A 247 -12.39 -16.24 -20.59
CA VAL A 247 -11.74 -14.92 -20.51
C VAL A 247 -10.31 -15.04 -19.97
N THR A 248 -10.11 -15.80 -18.88
CA THR A 248 -8.78 -15.98 -18.29
C THR A 248 -7.82 -16.71 -19.22
N LYS A 249 -8.30 -17.68 -20.01
CA LYS A 249 -7.52 -18.30 -21.06
C LYS A 249 -7.08 -17.30 -22.13
N ALA A 250 -8.00 -16.48 -22.63
CA ALA A 250 -7.68 -15.44 -23.61
C ALA A 250 -6.68 -14.40 -23.05
N ALA A 251 -6.78 -14.07 -21.74
CA ALA A 251 -5.82 -13.21 -21.06
C ALA A 251 -4.43 -13.86 -21.02
N GLY A 252 -4.34 -15.14 -20.64
CA GLY A 252 -3.09 -15.90 -20.59
C GLY A 252 -2.40 -16.00 -21.96
N GLU A 253 -3.16 -16.18 -23.05
CA GLU A 253 -2.63 -16.18 -24.44
C GLU A 253 -1.98 -14.85 -24.82
N LYS A 254 -2.37 -13.75 -24.16
CA LYS A 254 -1.80 -12.40 -24.35
C LYS A 254 -0.76 -12.02 -23.27
N GLY A 255 -0.41 -12.96 -22.37
CA GLY A 255 0.54 -12.72 -21.30
C GLY A 255 -0.02 -11.85 -20.16
N VAL A 256 -1.33 -11.72 -20.04
CA VAL A 256 -2.02 -10.99 -18.96
C VAL A 256 -2.59 -12.00 -17.97
N ARG A 257 -2.27 -11.85 -16.70
CA ARG A 257 -2.90 -12.63 -15.62
C ARG A 257 -4.23 -11.99 -15.22
N PHE A 258 -5.03 -12.74 -14.50
CA PHE A 258 -6.38 -12.30 -14.16
C PHE A 258 -6.59 -12.24 -12.66
N GLY A 259 -7.33 -11.23 -12.23
CA GLY A 259 -7.72 -11.02 -10.84
C GLY A 259 -9.21 -10.73 -10.71
N LEU A 260 -9.74 -10.92 -9.50
CA LEU A 260 -11.13 -10.63 -9.16
C LEU A 260 -11.23 -9.84 -7.86
N TRP A 261 -12.23 -9.00 -7.79
CA TRP A 261 -12.76 -8.49 -6.54
C TRP A 261 -13.53 -9.59 -5.81
N TYR A 262 -13.41 -9.65 -4.50
CA TYR A 262 -14.14 -10.56 -3.64
C TYR A 262 -14.37 -9.90 -2.27
N ALA A 263 -15.54 -10.07 -1.69
CA ALA A 263 -15.84 -9.57 -0.36
C ALA A 263 -16.14 -10.75 0.57
N PRO A 264 -15.19 -11.17 1.43
CA PRO A 264 -15.45 -12.20 2.42
C PRO A 264 -16.59 -11.84 3.36
N ASP A 265 -17.38 -12.83 3.73
CA ASP A 265 -18.54 -12.62 4.60
C ASP A 265 -18.09 -12.30 6.03
N SER A 266 -18.24 -11.05 6.44
CA SER A 266 -17.90 -10.58 7.78
C SER A 266 -18.99 -10.81 8.83
N SER A 267 -20.14 -11.42 8.47
CA SER A 267 -21.22 -11.69 9.41
C SER A 267 -20.78 -12.66 10.52
N ASN A 268 -21.31 -12.44 11.73
CA ASN A 268 -21.02 -13.25 12.91
C ASN A 268 -19.50 -13.43 13.16
N ASP A 269 -18.75 -12.32 13.15
CA ASP A 269 -17.28 -12.32 13.29
C ASP A 269 -16.57 -13.16 12.23
N ALA A 270 -16.97 -13.02 10.97
CA ALA A 270 -16.45 -13.79 9.83
C ALA A 270 -16.63 -15.32 10.00
N ALA A 271 -17.79 -15.77 10.47
CA ALA A 271 -18.05 -17.20 10.71
C ALA A 271 -17.95 -18.05 9.43
N ASN A 272 -18.16 -17.48 8.27
CA ASN A 272 -18.11 -18.16 6.97
C ASN A 272 -16.71 -18.16 6.32
N TRP A 273 -15.65 -17.77 7.06
CA TRP A 273 -14.29 -17.62 6.54
C TRP A 273 -13.76 -18.85 5.78
N GLU A 274 -14.12 -20.04 6.25
CA GLU A 274 -13.68 -21.29 5.63
C GLU A 274 -14.33 -21.50 4.26
N ARG A 275 -15.62 -21.20 4.16
CA ARG A 275 -16.37 -21.27 2.91
C ARG A 275 -15.88 -20.24 1.90
N ASP A 276 -15.55 -19.04 2.35
CA ASP A 276 -14.94 -17.99 1.50
C ASP A 276 -13.57 -18.45 0.99
N ALA A 277 -12.72 -19.03 1.84
CA ALA A 277 -11.42 -19.55 1.44
C ALA A 277 -11.55 -20.67 0.39
N ASP A 278 -12.47 -21.62 0.60
CA ASP A 278 -12.74 -22.72 -0.34
C ASP A 278 -13.23 -22.18 -1.69
N TRP A 279 -14.04 -21.13 -1.69
CA TRP A 279 -14.53 -20.52 -2.92
C TRP A 279 -13.42 -19.79 -3.70
N ILE A 280 -12.57 -19.05 -3.01
CA ILE A 280 -11.39 -18.41 -3.62
C ILE A 280 -10.47 -19.47 -4.24
N LEU A 281 -10.18 -20.56 -3.52
CA LEU A 281 -9.37 -21.67 -4.02
C LEU A 281 -10.01 -22.38 -5.21
N LYS A 282 -11.34 -22.51 -5.22
CA LYS A 282 -12.10 -23.03 -6.36
C LYS A 282 -11.94 -22.17 -7.60
N LEU A 283 -12.13 -20.84 -7.48
CA LEU A 283 -11.94 -19.91 -8.59
C LEU A 283 -10.50 -19.92 -9.12
N HIS A 284 -9.51 -20.05 -8.24
CA HIS A 284 -8.12 -20.25 -8.64
C HIS A 284 -7.93 -21.55 -9.42
N GLY A 285 -8.42 -22.68 -8.91
CA GLY A 285 -8.23 -23.98 -9.53
C GLY A 285 -8.98 -24.14 -10.86
N GLU A 286 -10.21 -23.64 -10.95
CA GLU A 286 -11.05 -23.81 -12.14
C GLU A 286 -10.80 -22.75 -13.22
N CYS A 287 -10.44 -21.51 -12.82
CA CYS A 287 -10.32 -20.39 -13.73
C CYS A 287 -8.90 -19.81 -13.82
N GLY A 288 -7.92 -20.30 -13.05
CA GLY A 288 -6.54 -19.79 -13.08
C GLY A 288 -6.40 -18.35 -12.54
N ILE A 289 -7.23 -17.95 -11.57
CA ILE A 289 -7.23 -16.61 -11.01
C ILE A 289 -6.25 -16.52 -9.85
N ASP A 290 -5.25 -15.67 -9.95
CA ASP A 290 -4.16 -15.56 -8.98
C ASP A 290 -4.22 -14.30 -8.10
N TYR A 291 -4.99 -13.28 -8.45
CA TYR A 291 -5.07 -12.02 -7.72
C TYR A 291 -6.49 -11.76 -7.24
N PHE A 292 -6.64 -11.54 -5.93
CA PHE A 292 -7.94 -11.23 -5.35
C PHE A 292 -7.86 -9.93 -4.56
N LYS A 293 -8.62 -8.91 -5.00
CA LYS A 293 -8.89 -7.74 -4.16
C LYS A 293 -9.91 -8.15 -3.10
N LEU A 294 -9.51 -8.19 -1.83
CA LEU A 294 -10.41 -8.44 -0.73
C LEU A 294 -10.91 -7.13 -0.15
N ASP A 295 -12.18 -6.87 -0.36
CA ASP A 295 -12.89 -5.66 0.03
C ASP A 295 -13.96 -5.95 1.08
N SER A 296 -14.55 -4.90 1.65
CA SER A 296 -15.67 -4.97 2.60
C SER A 296 -15.45 -5.86 3.82
N MET A 297 -14.19 -6.15 4.16
CA MET A 297 -13.85 -6.93 5.34
C MET A 297 -14.02 -6.10 6.60
N LYS A 298 -14.95 -6.48 7.46
CA LYS A 298 -15.15 -5.83 8.76
C LYS A 298 -14.45 -6.62 9.86
N THR A 299 -13.41 -6.03 10.42
CA THR A 299 -12.74 -6.58 11.60
C THR A 299 -13.38 -5.98 12.84
N THR A 300 -14.17 -6.78 13.57
CA THR A 300 -14.96 -6.32 14.73
C THR A 300 -14.24 -6.56 16.06
N GLY A 301 -13.24 -7.44 16.09
CA GLY A 301 -12.47 -7.76 17.27
C GLY A 301 -11.51 -8.91 17.05
N ALA A 302 -10.92 -9.43 18.13
CA ALA A 302 -9.92 -10.48 18.07
C ALA A 302 -10.41 -11.78 17.38
N LEU A 303 -11.69 -12.14 17.57
CA LEU A 303 -12.26 -13.35 16.95
C LEU A 303 -12.38 -13.19 15.43
N SER A 304 -12.92 -12.07 14.94
CA SER A 304 -13.03 -11.80 13.50
C SER A 304 -11.64 -11.71 12.86
N LEU A 305 -10.68 -11.03 13.52
CA LEU A 305 -9.29 -10.96 13.05
C LEU A 305 -8.65 -12.34 12.93
N SER A 306 -8.84 -13.22 13.93
CA SER A 306 -8.30 -14.60 13.91
C SER A 306 -8.89 -15.40 12.76
N ARG A 307 -10.19 -15.30 12.50
CA ARG A 307 -10.87 -15.99 11.40
C ARG A 307 -10.44 -15.47 10.03
N GLN A 308 -10.33 -14.14 9.89
CA GLN A 308 -9.79 -13.53 8.67
C GLN A 308 -8.35 -13.97 8.40
N LYS A 309 -7.53 -14.06 9.45
CA LYS A 309 -6.17 -14.62 9.32
C LYS A 309 -6.21 -16.08 8.86
N SER A 310 -7.10 -16.91 9.42
CA SER A 310 -7.27 -18.29 9.00
C SER A 310 -7.70 -18.40 7.53
N LEU A 311 -8.57 -17.49 7.06
CA LEU A 311 -8.91 -17.40 5.63
C LEU A 311 -7.66 -17.17 4.79
N PHE A 312 -6.84 -16.15 5.16
CA PHE A 312 -5.62 -15.83 4.39
C PHE A 312 -4.60 -16.96 4.42
N ASP A 313 -4.39 -17.58 5.58
CA ASP A 313 -3.47 -18.72 5.72
C ASP A 313 -3.94 -19.93 4.88
N LYS A 314 -5.26 -20.23 4.87
CA LYS A 314 -5.85 -21.31 4.07
C LYS A 314 -5.72 -21.03 2.56
N VAL A 315 -6.02 -19.83 2.12
CA VAL A 315 -5.92 -19.42 0.70
C VAL A 315 -4.46 -19.45 0.23
N THR A 316 -3.56 -18.88 1.03
CA THR A 316 -2.13 -18.82 0.68
C THR A 316 -1.52 -20.23 0.68
N GLY A 317 -1.80 -21.04 1.71
CA GLY A 317 -1.30 -22.41 1.80
C GLY A 317 -1.90 -23.33 0.73
N GLY A 318 -3.21 -23.25 0.49
CA GLY A 318 -3.91 -24.07 -0.51
C GLY A 318 -3.54 -23.76 -1.96
N SER A 319 -2.93 -22.59 -2.21
CA SER A 319 -2.43 -22.19 -3.53
C SER A 319 -0.90 -22.29 -3.68
N ASP A 320 -0.20 -22.87 -2.70
CA ASP A 320 1.28 -22.86 -2.65
C ASP A 320 1.88 -21.44 -2.80
N GLY A 321 1.21 -20.45 -2.21
CA GLY A 321 1.62 -19.03 -2.27
C GLY A 321 1.43 -18.35 -3.63
N ARG A 322 0.72 -18.97 -4.57
CA ARG A 322 0.43 -18.39 -5.90
C ARG A 322 -0.61 -17.30 -5.82
N ILE A 323 -1.64 -17.47 -5.00
CA ILE A 323 -2.66 -16.43 -4.81
C ILE A 323 -2.06 -15.24 -4.06
N VAL A 324 -2.26 -14.06 -4.62
CA VAL A 324 -1.93 -12.77 -4.03
C VAL A 324 -3.22 -12.08 -3.60
N ILE A 325 -3.27 -11.70 -2.34
CA ILE A 325 -4.40 -10.95 -1.79
C ILE A 325 -4.07 -9.46 -1.80
N ASP A 326 -4.73 -8.70 -2.66
CA ASP A 326 -4.72 -7.26 -2.64
C ASP A 326 -5.70 -6.79 -1.57
N MET A 327 -5.18 -6.44 -0.39
CA MET A 327 -5.99 -6.12 0.77
C MET A 327 -6.38 -4.65 0.75
N ASP A 328 -7.67 -4.38 0.56
CA ASP A 328 -8.19 -3.02 0.60
C ASP A 328 -8.08 -2.45 2.02
N VAL A 329 -7.44 -1.28 2.14
CA VAL A 329 -7.18 -0.61 3.42
C VAL A 329 -7.72 0.81 3.48
N THR A 330 -8.48 1.21 2.48
CA THR A 330 -8.90 2.61 2.30
C THR A 330 -10.29 2.93 2.83
N ALA A 331 -10.99 1.97 3.39
CA ALA A 331 -12.31 2.19 3.98
C ALA A 331 -12.60 1.25 5.15
N GLU A 332 -13.31 1.78 6.14
CA GLU A 332 -13.88 1.05 7.27
C GLU A 332 -12.86 0.27 8.15
N LYS A 333 -13.34 -0.76 8.84
CA LYS A 333 -12.61 -1.56 9.82
C LYS A 333 -11.88 -2.71 9.13
N ARG A 334 -10.82 -2.42 8.42
CA ARG A 334 -10.05 -3.39 7.62
C ARG A 334 -8.97 -4.09 8.46
N PRO A 335 -8.42 -5.20 8.00
CA PRO A 335 -7.30 -5.88 8.67
C PRO A 335 -6.05 -5.02 8.86
N GLY A 336 -5.93 -3.90 8.16
CA GLY A 336 -4.92 -2.88 8.36
C GLY A 336 -3.57 -3.17 7.71
N TYR A 337 -2.64 -2.22 7.90
CA TYR A 337 -1.39 -2.15 7.15
C TYR A 337 -0.36 -3.23 7.54
N PHE A 338 -0.42 -3.75 8.75
CA PHE A 338 0.66 -4.60 9.28
C PHE A 338 0.18 -5.95 9.82
N GLY A 339 -1.13 -6.16 9.95
CA GLY A 339 -1.68 -7.37 10.56
C GLY A 339 -1.57 -8.63 9.69
N MET A 340 -1.60 -8.48 8.35
CA MET A 340 -1.70 -9.57 7.38
C MET A 340 -0.64 -9.49 6.28
N MET A 341 0.55 -9.03 6.60
CA MET A 341 1.61 -8.71 5.63
C MET A 341 1.99 -9.85 4.69
N LYS A 342 1.90 -11.11 5.15
CA LYS A 342 2.26 -12.28 4.34
C LYS A 342 1.30 -12.51 3.17
N ALA A 343 0.04 -12.10 3.30
CA ALA A 343 -1.01 -12.43 2.33
C ALA A 343 -0.87 -11.71 0.99
N GLY A 344 -0.38 -10.47 1.01
CA GLY A 344 -0.22 -9.68 -0.21
C GLY A 344 0.03 -8.22 0.03
N PRO A 345 -0.04 -7.40 -1.03
CA PRO A 345 0.06 -5.95 -0.93
C PRO A 345 -1.21 -5.32 -0.36
N LEU A 346 -1.08 -4.04 -0.05
CA LEU A 346 -2.15 -3.19 0.40
C LEU A 346 -2.76 -2.50 -0.82
N PHE A 347 -4.07 -2.57 -0.97
CA PHE A 347 -4.77 -1.84 -2.01
C PHE A 347 -5.10 -0.45 -1.47
N VAL A 348 -4.35 0.56 -1.92
CA VAL A 348 -4.44 1.95 -1.45
C VAL A 348 -5.08 2.78 -2.56
N GLU A 349 -6.36 2.91 -2.50
CA GLU A 349 -7.12 3.81 -3.37
C GLU A 349 -7.53 5.04 -2.56
N ASN A 350 -7.51 6.21 -3.17
CA ASN A 350 -7.89 7.47 -2.52
C ASN A 350 -9.34 7.88 -2.78
N ARG A 351 -10.12 7.05 -3.46
CA ARG A 351 -11.54 7.26 -3.81
C ARG A 351 -11.85 8.54 -4.58
N TYR A 352 -10.84 9.19 -5.14
CA TYR A 352 -11.03 10.45 -5.84
C TYR A 352 -11.91 10.34 -7.07
N THR A 353 -11.85 9.20 -7.77
CA THR A 353 -12.72 8.94 -8.91
C THR A 353 -14.18 8.89 -8.53
N ASP A 354 -14.51 8.26 -7.40
CA ASP A 354 -15.88 8.19 -6.90
C ASP A 354 -16.40 9.57 -6.51
N TRP A 355 -15.53 10.39 -5.94
CA TRP A 355 -15.82 11.76 -5.48
C TRP A 355 -15.53 12.82 -6.55
N LYS A 356 -15.02 12.43 -7.72
CA LYS A 356 -14.71 13.33 -8.83
C LYS A 356 -13.66 14.40 -8.49
N SER A 357 -12.74 14.11 -7.58
CA SER A 357 -11.73 15.03 -7.06
C SER A 357 -10.37 14.35 -6.92
N TYR A 358 -9.66 14.19 -8.02
CA TYR A 358 -8.31 13.63 -8.06
C TYR A 358 -7.29 14.67 -8.46
N TRP A 359 -6.25 14.85 -7.64
CA TRP A 359 -5.06 15.63 -7.97
C TRP A 359 -3.80 14.76 -7.86
N PRO A 360 -2.97 14.69 -8.91
CA PRO A 360 -1.79 13.81 -8.95
C PRO A 360 -0.82 14.03 -7.79
N HIS A 361 -0.58 15.29 -7.38
CA HIS A 361 0.28 15.61 -6.25
C HIS A 361 -0.23 15.07 -4.91
N LEU A 362 -1.53 14.82 -4.76
CA LEU A 362 -2.09 14.24 -3.54
C LEU A 362 -1.81 12.72 -3.47
N THR A 363 -1.87 12.01 -4.59
CA THR A 363 -1.40 10.61 -4.64
C THR A 363 0.10 10.54 -4.35
N LEU A 364 0.90 11.44 -4.93
CA LEU A 364 2.32 11.53 -4.62
C LEU A 364 2.56 11.81 -3.13
N ARG A 365 1.78 12.70 -2.52
CA ARG A 365 1.84 13.03 -1.08
C ARG A 365 1.54 11.82 -0.21
N THR A 366 0.53 11.05 -0.58
CA THR A 366 0.17 9.81 0.11
C THR A 366 1.30 8.78 0.04
N LEU A 367 1.83 8.52 -1.15
CA LEU A 367 2.95 7.61 -1.34
C LEU A 367 4.20 8.07 -0.59
N TRP A 368 4.57 9.34 -0.73
CA TRP A 368 5.72 9.94 -0.06
C TRP A 368 5.62 9.80 1.46
N SER A 369 4.47 10.16 2.02
CA SER A 369 4.24 10.09 3.47
C SER A 369 4.24 8.65 3.99
N LEU A 370 3.51 7.75 3.34
CA LEU A 370 3.47 6.33 3.73
C LEU A 370 4.83 5.65 3.61
N SER A 371 5.69 6.09 2.68
CA SER A 371 7.04 5.55 2.51
C SER A 371 7.94 5.75 3.73
N GLU A 372 7.59 6.66 4.66
CA GLU A 372 8.29 6.76 5.94
C GLU A 372 8.13 5.49 6.79
N VAL A 373 7.01 4.78 6.67
CA VAL A 373 6.65 3.68 7.57
C VAL A 373 6.25 2.38 6.86
N VAL A 374 5.84 2.44 5.59
CA VAL A 374 5.45 1.28 4.78
C VAL A 374 6.47 1.05 3.67
N ASP A 375 6.85 -0.20 3.43
CA ASP A 375 7.67 -0.55 2.26
C ASP A 375 6.85 -0.33 0.98
N PRO A 376 7.24 0.61 0.09
CA PRO A 376 6.41 1.01 -1.05
C PRO A 376 6.00 -0.12 -1.97
N VAL A 377 6.82 -1.14 -2.18
CA VAL A 377 6.44 -2.29 -3.02
C VAL A 377 5.21 -3.04 -2.50
N ARG A 378 4.88 -2.87 -1.22
CA ARG A 378 3.68 -3.45 -0.61
C ARG A 378 2.41 -2.65 -0.89
N MET A 379 2.52 -1.44 -1.43
CA MET A 379 1.39 -0.57 -1.69
C MET A 379 1.01 -0.63 -3.17
N ARG A 380 -0.23 -1.01 -3.47
CA ARG A 380 -0.83 -0.72 -4.76
C ARG A 380 -1.34 0.71 -4.74
N MET A 381 -0.60 1.58 -5.43
CA MET A 381 -0.92 3.00 -5.52
C MET A 381 -1.56 3.31 -6.87
N GLU A 382 -2.65 4.05 -6.83
CA GLU A 382 -3.46 4.34 -8.00
C GLU A 382 -2.86 5.37 -8.95
N VAL A 383 -2.98 5.11 -10.23
CA VAL A 383 -2.90 6.08 -11.31
C VAL A 383 -4.22 6.06 -12.06
N LEU A 384 -4.80 7.24 -12.30
CA LEU A 384 -6.11 7.39 -12.92
C LEU A 384 -6.00 7.77 -14.39
N ASN A 385 -7.11 7.61 -15.11
CA ASN A 385 -7.23 8.16 -16.46
C ASN A 385 -7.16 9.70 -16.40
N PRO A 386 -6.14 10.34 -16.98
CA PRO A 386 -5.91 11.78 -16.83
C PRO A 386 -6.99 12.67 -17.44
N LEU A 387 -7.78 12.11 -18.35
CA LEU A 387 -8.85 12.86 -19.02
C LEU A 387 -10.22 12.66 -18.39
N ARG A 388 -10.30 11.82 -17.33
CA ARG A 388 -11.55 11.60 -16.64
C ARG A 388 -11.99 12.84 -15.86
N ASN A 389 -13.27 13.19 -15.99
CA ASN A 389 -13.87 14.35 -15.34
C ASN A 389 -13.13 15.68 -15.59
N ARG A 390 -12.44 15.79 -16.72
CA ARG A 390 -11.61 16.95 -17.08
C ARG A 390 -12.35 18.29 -16.92
N GLU A 391 -13.63 18.31 -17.17
CA GLU A 391 -14.49 19.49 -17.07
C GLU A 391 -14.65 20.03 -15.64
N LEU A 392 -14.32 19.19 -14.62
CA LEU A 392 -14.43 19.61 -13.22
C LEU A 392 -13.27 20.48 -12.74
N TYR A 393 -12.15 20.47 -13.46
CA TYR A 393 -10.90 21.10 -13.00
C TYR A 393 -10.71 22.53 -13.52
N GLY A 394 -11.47 22.94 -14.55
CA GLY A 394 -11.29 24.27 -15.16
C GLY A 394 -9.84 24.53 -15.58
N ASP A 395 -9.30 25.69 -15.18
CA ASP A 395 -7.92 26.11 -15.45
C ASP A 395 -6.94 25.78 -14.31
N ASP A 396 -7.26 24.82 -13.44
CA ASP A 396 -6.37 24.42 -12.34
C ASP A 396 -5.02 23.90 -12.90
N PRO A 397 -3.90 24.56 -12.57
CA PRO A 397 -2.57 24.15 -13.06
C PRO A 397 -2.11 22.79 -12.55
N LEU A 398 -2.75 22.25 -11.52
CA LEU A 398 -2.50 20.93 -10.94
C LEU A 398 -3.55 19.89 -11.34
N ALA A 399 -4.44 20.23 -12.28
CA ALA A 399 -5.39 19.27 -12.84
C ALA A 399 -4.66 18.09 -13.49
N PRO A 400 -5.21 16.86 -13.45
CA PRO A 400 -4.58 15.69 -14.06
C PRO A 400 -4.17 15.89 -15.52
N ALA A 401 -5.02 16.55 -16.31
CA ALA A 401 -4.77 16.84 -17.73
C ALA A 401 -3.68 17.91 -17.97
N ALA A 402 -3.23 18.61 -16.93
CA ALA A 402 -2.17 19.62 -17.03
C ALA A 402 -0.76 19.02 -16.90
N TYR A 403 -0.66 17.78 -16.44
CA TYR A 403 0.61 17.07 -16.33
C TYR A 403 0.95 16.34 -17.63
N PRO A 404 2.23 16.22 -17.99
CA PRO A 404 2.65 15.22 -18.98
C PRO A 404 2.14 13.84 -18.55
N PRO A 405 1.55 13.05 -19.45
CA PRO A 405 0.98 11.74 -19.07
C PRO A 405 1.98 10.83 -18.35
N GLU A 406 3.25 10.87 -18.74
CA GLU A 406 4.32 10.05 -18.15
C GLU A 406 4.52 10.37 -16.67
N THR A 407 4.34 11.63 -16.25
CA THR A 407 4.48 12.04 -14.86
C THR A 407 3.46 11.36 -13.97
N LEU A 408 2.24 11.14 -14.45
CA LEU A 408 1.19 10.46 -13.70
C LEU A 408 1.56 9.01 -13.40
N PHE A 409 2.11 8.28 -14.38
CA PHE A 409 2.59 6.93 -14.14
C PHE A 409 3.85 6.93 -13.26
N ALA A 410 4.73 7.91 -13.42
CA ALA A 410 5.95 8.03 -12.61
C ALA A 410 5.66 8.15 -11.12
N ILE A 411 4.57 8.81 -10.73
CA ILE A 411 4.15 8.96 -9.32
C ILE A 411 4.06 7.60 -8.62
N VAL A 412 3.58 6.57 -9.30
CA VAL A 412 3.34 5.25 -8.70
C VAL A 412 4.45 4.23 -8.95
N MET A 413 5.50 4.58 -9.70
CA MET A 413 6.60 3.67 -10.06
C MET A 413 7.42 3.18 -8.85
N ALA A 414 7.41 3.91 -7.74
CA ALA A 414 8.08 3.49 -6.51
C ALA A 414 7.31 2.42 -5.73
N ALA A 415 6.06 2.25 -6.04
CA ALA A 415 5.13 1.30 -5.43
C ALA A 415 4.81 0.14 -6.40
N SER A 416 3.72 -0.58 -6.13
CA SER A 416 3.11 -1.51 -7.07
C SER A 416 2.03 -0.75 -7.86
N PRO A 417 2.24 -0.38 -9.12
CA PRO A 417 1.29 0.46 -9.85
C PRO A 417 -0.09 -0.17 -9.98
N LEU A 418 -1.12 0.63 -9.70
CA LEU A 418 -2.53 0.31 -9.87
C LEU A 418 -3.15 1.24 -10.90
N GLY A 419 -3.45 0.74 -12.09
CA GLY A 419 -4.29 1.42 -13.06
C GLY A 419 -5.74 1.39 -12.56
N TRP A 420 -6.21 2.51 -12.02
CA TRP A 420 -7.56 2.65 -11.50
C TRP A 420 -8.48 3.19 -12.59
N PHE A 421 -8.67 2.38 -13.63
CA PHE A 421 -9.43 2.71 -14.83
C PHE A 421 -9.71 1.46 -15.68
N GLU A 422 -10.68 1.56 -16.56
CA GLU A 422 -10.86 0.64 -17.68
C GLU A 422 -9.81 0.99 -18.75
N VAL A 423 -8.94 0.04 -19.10
CA VAL A 423 -7.77 0.31 -19.95
C VAL A 423 -8.17 0.79 -21.35
N GLN A 424 -9.26 0.27 -21.90
CA GLN A 424 -9.78 0.67 -23.22
C GLN A 424 -10.28 2.13 -23.27
N ASN A 425 -10.48 2.78 -22.10
CA ASN A 425 -10.91 4.18 -22.02
C ASN A 425 -9.74 5.18 -22.07
N LEU A 426 -8.49 4.70 -22.02
CA LEU A 426 -7.33 5.58 -22.13
C LEU A 426 -7.21 6.16 -23.53
N ALA A 427 -6.93 7.46 -23.61
CA ALA A 427 -6.65 8.12 -24.88
C ALA A 427 -5.38 7.55 -25.54
N PRO A 428 -5.34 7.47 -26.89
CA PRO A 428 -4.18 6.96 -27.62
C PRO A 428 -2.87 7.67 -27.26
N GLU A 429 -2.93 8.97 -26.99
CA GLU A 429 -1.78 9.80 -26.58
C GLU A 429 -1.24 9.35 -25.23
N THR A 430 -2.11 9.05 -24.27
CA THR A 430 -1.73 8.53 -22.95
C THR A 430 -1.06 7.15 -23.08
N VAL A 431 -1.67 6.27 -23.88
CA VAL A 431 -1.09 4.93 -24.14
C VAL A 431 0.28 5.05 -24.80
N SER A 432 0.42 5.92 -25.80
CA SER A 432 1.70 6.16 -26.50
C SER A 432 2.79 6.70 -25.59
N ALA A 433 2.43 7.56 -24.64
CA ALA A 433 3.36 8.15 -23.66
C ALA A 433 3.76 7.13 -22.58
N TRP A 434 2.82 6.36 -22.06
CA TRP A 434 3.07 5.42 -20.96
C TRP A 434 3.82 4.16 -21.40
N LYS A 435 3.53 3.61 -22.56
CA LYS A 435 4.08 2.34 -23.02
C LYS A 435 5.60 2.25 -22.95
N PRO A 436 6.40 3.20 -23.49
CA PRO A 436 7.87 3.15 -23.37
C PRO A 436 8.37 3.32 -21.94
N LEU A 437 7.70 4.15 -21.12
CA LEU A 437 8.04 4.34 -19.72
C LEU A 437 7.79 3.07 -18.91
N ILE A 438 6.63 2.44 -19.09
CA ILE A 438 6.27 1.15 -18.46
C ILE A 438 7.30 0.07 -18.85
N ALA A 439 7.69 0.00 -20.12
CA ALA A 439 8.70 -0.97 -20.57
C ALA A 439 10.06 -0.73 -19.92
N THR A 440 10.48 0.52 -19.75
CA THR A 440 11.73 0.87 -19.07
C THR A 440 11.62 0.55 -17.56
N TRP A 441 10.52 0.94 -16.92
CA TRP A 441 10.28 0.63 -15.51
C TRP A 441 10.29 -0.87 -15.22
N LYS A 442 9.69 -1.69 -16.07
CA LYS A 442 9.70 -3.16 -15.91
C LYS A 442 11.11 -3.75 -15.93
N ARG A 443 12.05 -3.17 -16.72
CA ARG A 443 13.45 -3.61 -16.72
C ARG A 443 14.19 -3.26 -15.44
N GLU A 444 13.84 -2.13 -14.82
CA GLU A 444 14.56 -1.60 -13.64
C GLU A 444 13.88 -1.99 -12.30
N ARG A 445 12.60 -2.33 -12.30
CA ARG A 445 11.80 -2.48 -11.08
C ARG A 445 12.34 -3.50 -10.07
N GLU A 446 12.99 -4.58 -10.52
CA GLU A 446 13.58 -5.57 -9.61
C GLU A 446 14.78 -4.99 -8.85
N ALA A 447 15.60 -4.20 -9.53
CA ALA A 447 16.69 -3.50 -8.91
C ALA A 447 16.18 -2.37 -7.98
N MET A 448 15.12 -1.66 -8.38
CA MET A 448 14.42 -0.69 -7.51
C MET A 448 13.82 -1.38 -6.28
N ALA A 449 13.17 -2.52 -6.45
CA ALA A 449 12.59 -3.30 -5.35
C ALA A 449 13.66 -3.85 -4.39
N ALA A 450 14.91 -4.01 -4.81
CA ALA A 450 16.01 -4.39 -3.95
C ALA A 450 16.55 -3.23 -3.07
N CYS A 451 15.93 -2.05 -3.14
CA CYS A 451 16.30 -0.87 -2.35
C CYS A 451 15.32 -0.62 -1.20
N ASN A 452 15.79 0.16 -0.21
CA ASN A 452 14.89 0.93 0.65
C ASN A 452 14.54 2.23 -0.07
N VAL A 453 13.33 2.71 0.13
CA VAL A 453 12.84 3.95 -0.49
C VAL A 453 12.72 5.03 0.57
N LEU A 454 13.47 6.10 0.41
CA LEU A 454 13.50 7.21 1.36
C LEU A 454 12.82 8.44 0.76
N PRO A 455 11.78 8.97 1.39
CA PRO A 455 11.19 10.24 0.99
C PRO A 455 12.16 11.39 1.26
N VAL A 456 12.34 12.28 0.28
CA VAL A 456 13.28 13.42 0.33
C VAL A 456 12.65 14.67 -0.29
N GLY A 457 13.24 15.83 0.01
CA GLY A 457 12.69 17.12 -0.40
C GLY A 457 11.50 17.55 0.45
N ALA A 458 10.67 18.42 -0.09
CA ALA A 458 9.44 18.83 0.58
C ALA A 458 8.39 17.71 0.51
N ARG A 459 7.54 17.64 1.52
CA ARG A 459 6.31 16.83 1.42
C ARG A 459 5.47 17.38 0.27
N PRO A 460 5.01 16.53 -0.67
CA PRO A 460 4.29 17.01 -1.85
C PRO A 460 3.14 17.96 -1.53
N ASP A 461 3.16 19.14 -2.14
CA ASP A 461 2.24 20.25 -1.91
C ASP A 461 1.72 20.89 -3.22
N GLY A 462 2.15 20.36 -4.37
CA GLY A 462 1.83 20.88 -5.69
C GLY A 462 2.74 22.02 -6.17
N VAL A 463 3.60 22.58 -5.31
CA VAL A 463 4.44 23.74 -5.65
C VAL A 463 5.92 23.56 -5.38
N SER A 464 6.31 22.59 -4.57
CA SER A 464 7.69 22.37 -4.16
C SER A 464 8.33 21.19 -4.88
N TRP A 465 9.67 21.18 -4.98
CA TRP A 465 10.41 20.00 -5.36
C TRP A 465 10.28 18.90 -4.30
N THR A 466 10.01 17.72 -4.74
CA THR A 466 9.88 16.52 -3.90
C THR A 466 10.51 15.31 -4.57
N GLY A 467 10.77 14.24 -3.83
CA GLY A 467 11.31 13.04 -4.44
C GLY A 467 11.43 11.85 -3.52
N LEU A 468 11.89 10.77 -4.11
CA LEU A 468 12.19 9.50 -3.46
C LEU A 468 13.59 9.05 -3.88
N VAL A 469 14.42 8.65 -2.92
CA VAL A 469 15.73 8.04 -3.18
C VAL A 469 15.69 6.57 -2.82
N PHE A 470 16.14 5.74 -3.73
CA PHE A 470 16.22 4.29 -3.58
C PHE A 470 17.64 3.92 -3.18
N THR A 471 17.81 3.49 -1.96
CA THR A 471 19.12 3.11 -1.41
C THR A 471 19.24 1.59 -1.39
N PRO A 472 20.21 0.99 -2.13
CA PRO A 472 20.31 -0.45 -2.24
C PRO A 472 20.60 -1.09 -0.87
N ARG A 473 19.90 -2.19 -0.57
CA ARG A 473 20.15 -3.02 0.63
C ARG A 473 21.47 -3.76 0.53
N GLU A 474 21.91 -4.05 -0.69
CA GLU A 474 23.19 -4.70 -0.98
C GLU A 474 24.16 -3.71 -1.64
N ALA A 475 25.39 -3.68 -1.17
CA ALA A 475 26.38 -2.64 -1.49
C ALA A 475 26.83 -2.55 -2.97
N CYS A 476 26.53 -3.54 -3.80
CA CYS A 476 26.95 -3.63 -5.20
C CYS A 476 25.82 -3.42 -6.21
N ARG A 477 24.64 -3.00 -5.75
CA ARG A 477 23.51 -2.73 -6.62
C ARG A 477 23.36 -1.24 -6.90
N PRO A 478 22.75 -0.86 -8.04
CA PRO A 478 22.49 0.55 -8.35
C PRO A 478 21.49 1.15 -7.38
N GLY A 479 21.59 2.46 -7.16
CA GLY A 479 20.55 3.25 -6.52
C GLY A 479 19.74 4.02 -7.55
N TYR A 480 18.64 4.64 -7.12
CA TYR A 480 17.80 5.45 -8.00
C TYR A 480 17.34 6.73 -7.31
N GLY A 481 17.02 7.73 -8.13
CA GLY A 481 16.34 8.94 -7.72
C GLY A 481 15.10 9.15 -8.59
N LEU A 482 13.96 9.44 -7.96
CA LEU A 482 12.72 9.78 -8.62
C LEU A 482 12.24 11.11 -8.05
N PHE A 483 12.35 12.19 -8.82
CA PHE A 483 12.10 13.56 -8.37
C PHE A 483 11.04 14.23 -9.23
N PHE A 484 10.20 15.04 -8.59
CA PHE A 484 9.09 15.77 -9.20
C PHE A 484 9.26 17.26 -8.93
N ARG A 485 9.18 18.08 -9.99
CA ARG A 485 9.31 19.53 -9.87
C ARG A 485 8.03 20.22 -9.42
N GLU A 486 6.88 19.63 -9.67
CA GLU A 486 5.59 20.26 -9.46
C GLU A 486 5.57 21.69 -10.08
N LEU A 487 5.13 22.73 -9.36
CA LEU A 487 5.14 24.13 -9.85
C LEU A 487 6.31 24.96 -9.29
N ALA A 488 7.36 24.32 -8.77
CA ALA A 488 8.53 25.05 -8.25
C ALA A 488 9.14 25.99 -9.28
N ASN A 489 9.54 27.20 -8.86
CA ASN A 489 10.13 28.21 -9.73
C ASN A 489 11.49 27.78 -10.28
N ASP A 490 12.33 27.16 -9.44
CA ASP A 490 13.66 26.76 -9.83
C ASP A 490 13.62 25.52 -10.70
N ALA A 491 14.19 25.60 -11.90
CA ALA A 491 14.26 24.46 -12.82
C ALA A 491 15.20 23.37 -12.33
N ARG A 492 16.18 23.71 -11.50
CA ARG A 492 17.14 22.78 -10.90
C ARG A 492 16.91 22.65 -9.39
N TYR A 493 16.88 21.42 -8.93
CA TYR A 493 16.90 21.09 -7.51
C TYR A 493 18.28 20.57 -7.14
N ALA A 494 18.99 21.31 -6.29
CA ALA A 494 20.28 20.90 -5.75
C ALA A 494 20.08 19.77 -4.72
N PHE A 495 20.70 18.63 -4.97
CA PHE A 495 20.57 17.45 -4.13
C PHE A 495 21.85 16.61 -4.16
N ASP A 496 22.48 16.42 -3.01
CA ASP A 496 23.70 15.62 -2.92
C ASP A 496 23.34 14.12 -2.82
N PHE A 497 23.35 13.44 -3.96
CA PHE A 497 23.09 12.01 -4.03
C PHE A 497 24.14 11.17 -3.32
N ARG A 498 25.39 11.65 -3.17
CA ARG A 498 26.46 10.90 -2.48
C ARG A 498 26.16 10.67 -1.00
N ARG A 499 25.37 11.52 -0.38
CA ARG A 499 24.88 11.32 1.00
C ARG A 499 24.11 10.01 1.14
N TYR A 500 23.33 9.64 0.14
CA TYR A 500 22.47 8.45 0.13
C TYR A 500 23.10 7.28 -0.61
N LEU A 501 23.89 7.58 -1.63
CA LEU A 501 24.51 6.65 -2.57
C LEU A 501 26.02 6.90 -2.63
N PRO A 502 26.77 6.64 -1.55
CA PRO A 502 28.17 7.08 -1.43
C PRO A 502 29.14 6.41 -2.43
N LYS A 503 28.71 5.31 -3.06
CA LYS A 503 29.49 4.60 -4.07
C LYS A 503 29.18 5.02 -5.50
N ALA A 504 28.13 5.81 -5.71
CA ALA A 504 27.73 6.26 -7.04
C ALA A 504 28.81 7.15 -7.70
N LYS A 505 29.11 6.85 -8.95
CA LYS A 505 30.06 7.59 -9.77
C LYS A 505 29.39 8.25 -10.97
N THR A 506 28.31 7.69 -11.45
CA THR A 506 27.59 8.13 -12.64
C THR A 506 26.09 8.21 -12.39
N ALA A 507 25.42 9.06 -13.14
CA ALA A 507 23.97 9.15 -13.20
C ALA A 507 23.51 8.90 -14.64
N THR A 508 22.53 8.01 -14.82
CA THR A 508 21.89 7.74 -16.10
C THR A 508 20.42 8.09 -16.00
N VAL A 509 19.97 9.07 -16.79
CA VAL A 509 18.56 9.48 -16.83
C VAL A 509 17.76 8.40 -17.58
N LEU A 510 16.67 7.94 -16.95
CA LEU A 510 15.75 6.93 -17.45
C LEU A 510 14.37 7.52 -17.82
N SER A 511 14.06 8.72 -17.30
CA SER A 511 12.85 9.47 -17.69
C SER A 511 12.95 9.98 -19.13
N PRO A 512 11.82 10.21 -19.81
CA PRO A 512 11.81 10.74 -21.18
C PRO A 512 12.48 12.10 -21.31
N ARG A 513 12.44 12.89 -20.24
CA ARG A 513 12.94 14.28 -20.18
C ARG A 513 13.72 14.50 -18.90
N GLY A 514 14.36 15.67 -18.80
CA GLY A 514 15.12 16.10 -17.63
C GLY A 514 16.59 15.73 -17.65
N LYS A 515 17.32 16.16 -16.63
CA LYS A 515 18.73 15.91 -16.42
C LYS A 515 19.00 15.53 -14.98
N ALA A 516 20.01 14.71 -14.75
CA ALA A 516 20.49 14.35 -13.43
C ALA A 516 22.01 14.23 -13.43
N ASP A 517 22.61 14.64 -12.33
CA ASP A 517 23.99 14.35 -11.97
C ASP A 517 24.08 14.05 -10.46
N LEU A 518 25.28 13.85 -9.94
CA LEU A 518 25.48 13.53 -8.52
C LEU A 518 25.17 14.71 -7.56
N SER A 519 24.91 15.91 -8.11
CA SER A 519 24.65 17.14 -7.36
C SER A 519 23.21 17.69 -7.50
N GLY A 520 22.36 17.04 -8.30
CA GLY A 520 20.98 17.48 -8.46
C GLY A 520 20.27 17.00 -9.71
N VAL A 521 19.06 17.49 -9.88
CA VAL A 521 18.16 17.17 -10.99
C VAL A 521 17.57 18.45 -11.59
N GLU A 522 17.19 18.40 -12.87
CA GLU A 522 16.61 19.52 -13.61
C GLU A 522 15.50 19.03 -14.54
N THR A 523 14.33 19.66 -14.50
CA THR A 523 13.24 19.40 -15.44
C THR A 523 12.24 20.55 -15.52
N GLU A 524 11.23 20.44 -16.38
CA GLU A 524 10.15 21.41 -16.54
C GLU A 524 9.09 21.30 -15.42
N PRO A 525 8.25 22.32 -15.18
CA PRO A 525 7.16 22.24 -14.20
C PRO A 525 6.21 21.08 -14.49
N ARG A 526 5.70 20.44 -13.43
CA ARG A 526 4.79 19.28 -13.49
C ARG A 526 5.40 18.06 -14.17
N ASP A 527 6.73 18.03 -14.33
CA ASP A 527 7.47 16.91 -14.90
C ASP A 527 8.36 16.26 -13.82
N PHE A 528 8.99 15.16 -14.17
CA PHE A 528 9.81 14.36 -13.28
C PHE A 528 11.18 14.01 -13.89
N VAL A 529 12.11 13.68 -13.00
CA VAL A 529 13.37 13.06 -13.36
C VAL A 529 13.49 11.72 -12.65
N TRP A 530 13.69 10.67 -13.42
CA TRP A 530 14.05 9.35 -12.91
C TRP A 530 15.43 8.99 -13.40
N ALA A 531 16.34 8.75 -12.46
CA ALA A 531 17.74 8.45 -12.77
C ALA A 531 18.23 7.25 -11.97
N ARG A 532 19.11 6.49 -12.60
CA ARG A 532 19.87 5.38 -12.02
C ARG A 532 21.29 5.86 -11.71
N PHE A 533 21.82 5.46 -10.58
CA PHE A 533 23.13 5.81 -10.06
C PHE A 533 23.97 4.53 -9.85
N ASP A 534 25.08 4.44 -10.61
CA ASP A 534 26.02 3.30 -10.62
C ASP A 534 27.36 3.63 -9.99
#